data_f6e4d7010377d1d733cbaba7e7d7e67d
#
_entry.id   f6e4d7010377d1d733cbaba7e7d7e67d
#
_cell.length_a   1.000
_cell.length_b   1.000
_cell.length_c   1.000
_cell.angle_alpha   90.00
_cell.angle_beta   90.00
_cell.angle_gamma   90.00
#
_symmetry.space_group_name_H-M   'P 1'
#
loop_
_entity.id
_entity.type
_entity.pdbx_description
1 polymer ?
#
loop_
_entity_poly.entity_id
_entity_poly.type
_entity_poly.pdbx_seq_one_letter_code
_entity_poly.pdbx_strand_id
1 'polypeptide(L)'
;MPHIEQWEEDGEVPDEVFQRFGDMGFFGLTQEEAYGGSNLDFWYDVIFIEEISKCESGGFGASLSAHPYLTLSHLKHEGSPFLKEKYLKKGISGEWHGALAITEPHAGSDVAGIKTTAVKDGDAYIINGSKCFITNGVSADYYIVACKTRPDAGASGISLIIVDTQSAGITKSPLKKLGWKASDTAEIAFDQVRVPADNLLGEENKGFYYIMQRFELERLTLALGAIASSEWALDYTLKYMNERKAFGRTINKFQVLRHKIAQMYAELTAVKTFCYHICDLYSKGKYCVKEASMVKLLATELSDKIAYQCLQMFGGYGYMEEYKIARFFRDSRLGTIGGGTSEIMLEIISKMVMDEVSYKLKDNSQSPTAESNRFDSVAKIFATLPSRFKTEKAKDIKLHVVFKFDTSNYRVMIQDGNLEIQTAVENELKIADCLVETDDATYIAVETGSMNPQEAFMSGKIKVSDLSKMMQFGSLFRKLK
;
A
#
# COMPACT_ATOMS: atom_id res chain seq x y z
N MET A 1 20.12 -23.53 7.45
CA MET A 1 19.65 -24.31 6.27
C MET A 1 20.84 -24.64 5.39
N PRO A 2 20.98 -25.86 4.85
CA PRO A 2 22.22 -26.28 4.18
C PRO A 2 22.49 -25.62 2.82
N HIS A 3 21.48 -25.02 2.18
CA HIS A 3 21.60 -24.46 0.83
C HIS A 3 21.57 -22.92 0.77
N ILE A 4 21.38 -22.23 1.88
CA ILE A 4 21.23 -20.76 1.89
C ILE A 4 22.45 -20.05 1.32
N GLU A 5 23.67 -20.50 1.67
CA GLU A 5 24.90 -19.87 1.16
C GLU A 5 24.98 -19.97 -0.37
N GLN A 6 24.64 -21.13 -0.93
CA GLN A 6 24.62 -21.33 -2.37
C GLN A 6 23.58 -20.42 -3.05
N TRP A 7 22.36 -20.34 -2.54
CA TRP A 7 21.32 -19.48 -3.11
C TRP A 7 21.63 -17.98 -2.99
N GLU A 8 22.36 -17.59 -1.93
CA GLU A 8 22.87 -16.21 -1.80
C GLU A 8 23.95 -15.89 -2.87
N GLU A 9 24.78 -16.90 -3.24
CA GLU A 9 25.79 -16.79 -4.29
C GLU A 9 25.15 -16.82 -5.69
N ASP A 10 24.20 -17.72 -5.93
CA ASP A 10 23.49 -17.88 -7.19
C ASP A 10 22.58 -16.68 -7.49
N GLY A 11 22.08 -16.01 -6.44
CA GLY A 11 21.22 -14.83 -6.54
C GLY A 11 19.74 -15.15 -6.77
N GLU A 12 19.34 -16.42 -6.58
CA GLU A 12 17.96 -16.87 -6.76
C GLU A 12 17.64 -18.10 -5.90
N VAL A 13 16.34 -18.31 -5.67
CA VAL A 13 15.79 -19.54 -5.09
C VAL A 13 15.34 -20.45 -6.23
N PRO A 14 15.82 -21.70 -6.33
CA PRO A 14 15.44 -22.60 -7.42
C PRO A 14 13.96 -22.94 -7.46
N ASP A 15 13.41 -23.19 -8.65
CA ASP A 15 12.00 -23.55 -8.88
C ASP A 15 11.55 -24.78 -8.08
N GLU A 16 12.44 -25.76 -7.87
CA GLU A 16 12.16 -26.95 -7.08
C GLU A 16 11.80 -26.62 -5.63
N VAL A 17 12.27 -25.48 -5.11
CA VAL A 17 11.91 -25.00 -3.76
C VAL A 17 10.48 -24.51 -3.76
N PHE A 18 10.07 -23.74 -4.78
CA PHE A 18 8.66 -23.30 -4.93
C PHE A 18 7.75 -24.52 -5.06
N GLN A 19 8.09 -25.48 -5.92
CA GLN A 19 7.32 -26.71 -6.07
C GLN A 19 7.16 -27.44 -4.73
N ARG A 20 8.25 -27.59 -3.98
CA ARG A 20 8.23 -28.26 -2.68
C ARG A 20 7.37 -27.54 -1.65
N PHE A 21 7.39 -26.20 -1.63
CA PHE A 21 6.53 -25.42 -0.75
C PHE A 21 5.05 -25.55 -1.14
N GLY A 22 4.75 -25.61 -2.44
CA GLY A 22 3.42 -25.91 -2.96
C GLY A 22 2.96 -27.30 -2.56
N ASP A 23 3.77 -28.35 -2.78
CA ASP A 23 3.47 -29.74 -2.39
C ASP A 23 3.18 -29.88 -0.89
N MET A 24 3.82 -29.08 -0.06
CA MET A 24 3.59 -29.01 1.39
C MET A 24 2.37 -28.16 1.77
N GLY A 25 1.70 -27.50 0.82
CA GLY A 25 0.50 -26.71 1.01
C GLY A 25 0.76 -25.27 1.53
N PHE A 26 2.01 -24.81 1.63
CA PHE A 26 2.33 -23.52 2.23
C PHE A 26 1.83 -22.31 1.42
N PHE A 27 1.73 -22.41 0.10
CA PHE A 27 1.20 -21.32 -0.73
C PHE A 27 -0.33 -21.26 -0.74
N GLY A 28 -0.99 -22.31 -0.25
CA GLY A 28 -2.44 -22.46 -0.23
C GLY A 28 -3.08 -22.28 1.14
N LEU A 29 -2.37 -21.88 2.19
CA LEU A 29 -2.87 -21.87 3.57
C LEU A 29 -4.25 -21.21 3.69
N THR A 30 -4.39 -19.99 3.22
CA THR A 30 -5.64 -19.21 3.28
C THR A 30 -6.41 -19.14 1.96
N GLN A 31 -5.99 -19.90 0.94
CA GLN A 31 -6.64 -19.95 -0.35
C GLN A 31 -7.85 -20.89 -0.34
N GLU A 32 -8.77 -20.68 -1.30
CA GLU A 32 -10.00 -21.47 -1.43
C GLU A 32 -9.71 -22.94 -1.77
N GLU A 33 -10.41 -23.89 -1.15
CA GLU A 33 -10.28 -25.32 -1.42
C GLU A 33 -10.57 -25.69 -2.88
N ALA A 34 -11.49 -24.96 -3.52
CA ALA A 34 -11.83 -25.15 -4.93
C ALA A 34 -10.63 -25.02 -5.88
N TYR A 35 -9.60 -24.30 -5.47
CA TYR A 35 -8.36 -24.09 -6.25
C TYR A 35 -7.15 -24.80 -5.65
N GLY A 36 -7.34 -25.69 -4.68
CA GLY A 36 -6.29 -26.49 -4.05
C GLY A 36 -5.73 -25.87 -2.77
N GLY A 37 -6.37 -24.84 -2.22
CA GLY A 37 -6.01 -24.23 -0.93
C GLY A 37 -6.57 -25.01 0.26
N SER A 38 -6.18 -24.60 1.47
CA SER A 38 -6.61 -25.21 2.74
C SER A 38 -7.69 -24.41 3.47
N ASN A 39 -8.03 -23.22 2.98
CA ASN A 39 -9.03 -22.30 3.53
C ASN A 39 -8.89 -22.06 5.05
N LEU A 40 -7.65 -22.01 5.54
CA LEU A 40 -7.32 -21.73 6.93
C LEU A 40 -7.46 -20.25 7.25
N ASP A 41 -7.49 -19.89 8.51
CA ASP A 41 -7.49 -18.48 8.94
C ASP A 41 -6.12 -17.82 8.77
N PHE A 42 -6.08 -16.49 8.89
CA PHE A 42 -4.87 -15.69 8.70
C PHE A 42 -3.73 -16.00 9.68
N TRP A 43 -4.01 -16.61 10.84
CA TRP A 43 -2.96 -16.94 11.81
C TRP A 43 -1.99 -18.02 11.31
N TYR A 44 -2.42 -18.87 10.36
CA TYR A 44 -1.51 -19.79 9.69
C TYR A 44 -0.51 -19.06 8.78
N ASP A 45 -0.95 -17.99 8.10
CA ASP A 45 -0.03 -17.11 7.35
C ASP A 45 0.94 -16.40 8.30
N VAL A 46 0.48 -15.92 9.46
CA VAL A 46 1.34 -15.28 10.48
C VAL A 46 2.45 -16.24 10.91
N ILE A 47 2.12 -17.49 11.26
CA ILE A 47 3.11 -18.51 11.65
C ILE A 47 4.09 -18.78 10.51
N PHE A 48 3.59 -18.95 9.27
CA PHE A 48 4.44 -19.20 8.11
C PHE A 48 5.43 -18.06 7.88
N ILE A 49 4.97 -16.80 7.93
CA ILE A 49 5.82 -15.62 7.76
C ILE A 49 6.89 -15.54 8.85
N GLU A 50 6.53 -15.79 10.10
CA GLU A 50 7.49 -15.77 11.21
C GLU A 50 8.55 -16.86 11.06
N GLU A 51 8.16 -18.09 10.73
CA GLU A 51 9.11 -19.21 10.62
C GLU A 51 10.02 -19.06 9.40
N ILE A 52 9.50 -18.65 8.24
CA ILE A 52 10.34 -18.44 7.05
C ILE A 52 11.31 -17.26 7.23
N SER A 53 10.95 -16.26 8.02
CA SER A 53 11.82 -15.10 8.29
C SER A 53 12.96 -15.40 9.25
N LYS A 54 12.93 -16.53 9.96
CA LYS A 54 14.02 -17.03 10.81
C LYS A 54 15.05 -17.86 10.04
N CYS A 55 14.87 -18.04 8.73
CA CYS A 55 15.70 -18.90 7.88
C CYS A 55 17.08 -18.32 7.53
N GLU A 56 17.57 -17.31 8.24
CA GLU A 56 18.92 -16.74 8.11
C GLU A 56 19.23 -15.99 6.78
N SER A 57 18.24 -15.86 5.88
CA SER A 57 18.33 -15.09 4.64
C SER A 57 17.04 -14.35 4.40
N GLY A 58 17.11 -13.03 4.40
CA GLY A 58 15.98 -12.17 4.02
C GLY A 58 15.58 -12.36 2.56
N GLY A 59 16.54 -12.68 1.68
CA GLY A 59 16.29 -12.96 0.27
C GLY A 59 15.44 -14.21 0.06
N PHE A 60 15.77 -15.31 0.73
CA PHE A 60 14.97 -16.53 0.69
C PHE A 60 13.54 -16.29 1.18
N GLY A 61 13.40 -15.64 2.34
CA GLY A 61 12.09 -15.31 2.89
C GLY A 61 11.28 -14.40 1.96
N ALA A 62 11.93 -13.41 1.35
CA ALA A 62 11.28 -12.46 0.44
C ALA A 62 10.79 -13.13 -0.85
N SER A 63 11.62 -13.97 -1.48
CA SER A 63 11.28 -14.68 -2.72
C SER A 63 10.03 -15.54 -2.54
N LEU A 64 10.02 -16.36 -1.47
CA LEU A 64 8.90 -17.26 -1.18
C LEU A 64 7.66 -16.53 -0.66
N SER A 65 7.79 -15.44 0.09
CA SER A 65 6.65 -14.68 0.60
C SER A 65 6.01 -13.76 -0.45
N ALA A 66 6.79 -13.25 -1.41
CA ALA A 66 6.26 -12.41 -2.49
C ALA A 66 5.21 -13.16 -3.31
N HIS A 67 5.39 -14.44 -3.54
CA HIS A 67 4.45 -15.23 -4.32
C HIS A 67 3.05 -15.32 -3.68
N PRO A 68 2.81 -15.86 -2.47
CA PRO A 68 1.48 -15.94 -1.88
C PRO A 68 0.89 -14.57 -1.51
N TYR A 69 1.69 -13.64 -1.00
CA TYR A 69 1.17 -12.40 -0.41
C TYR A 69 1.06 -11.24 -1.39
N LEU A 70 1.84 -11.21 -2.48
CA LEU A 70 1.74 -10.17 -3.50
C LEU A 70 0.98 -10.65 -4.73
N THR A 71 1.16 -11.88 -5.20
CA THR A 71 0.53 -12.34 -6.44
C THR A 71 -0.73 -13.17 -6.20
N LEU A 72 -0.67 -14.24 -5.41
CA LEU A 72 -1.85 -15.09 -5.18
C LEU A 72 -2.95 -14.34 -4.43
N SER A 73 -2.58 -13.36 -3.57
CA SER A 73 -3.59 -12.54 -2.90
C SER A 73 -4.42 -11.69 -3.88
N HIS A 74 -3.81 -11.14 -4.94
CA HIS A 74 -4.53 -10.46 -6.00
C HIS A 74 -5.41 -11.41 -6.81
N LEU A 75 -4.89 -12.58 -7.17
CA LEU A 75 -5.65 -13.60 -7.89
C LEU A 75 -6.86 -14.11 -7.09
N LYS A 76 -6.69 -14.31 -5.79
CA LYS A 76 -7.77 -14.71 -4.87
C LYS A 76 -8.96 -13.75 -4.93
N HIS A 77 -8.69 -12.45 -4.85
CA HIS A 77 -9.72 -11.44 -4.65
C HIS A 77 -10.25 -10.85 -5.97
N GLU A 78 -9.38 -10.60 -6.93
CA GLU A 78 -9.71 -9.92 -8.20
C GLU A 78 -9.76 -10.88 -9.40
N GLY A 79 -9.29 -12.13 -9.26
CA GLY A 79 -9.23 -13.11 -10.34
C GLY A 79 -10.61 -13.59 -10.81
N SER A 80 -10.85 -13.55 -12.12
CA SER A 80 -11.98 -14.25 -12.73
C SER A 80 -11.83 -15.77 -12.55
N PRO A 81 -12.90 -16.57 -12.69
CA PRO A 81 -12.78 -18.04 -12.64
C PRO A 81 -11.72 -18.59 -13.61
N PHE A 82 -11.60 -18.00 -14.80
CA PHE A 82 -10.59 -18.35 -15.79
C PHE A 82 -9.17 -18.09 -15.26
N LEU A 83 -8.92 -16.90 -14.68
CA LEU A 83 -7.60 -16.53 -14.14
C LEU A 83 -7.24 -17.37 -12.91
N LYS A 84 -8.22 -17.67 -12.06
CA LYS A 84 -8.01 -18.54 -10.90
C LYS A 84 -7.64 -19.96 -11.33
N GLU A 85 -8.34 -20.54 -12.30
CA GLU A 85 -8.02 -21.88 -12.80
C GLU A 85 -6.64 -21.93 -13.48
N LYS A 86 -6.29 -20.90 -14.26
CA LYS A 86 -5.03 -20.87 -15.01
C LYS A 86 -3.82 -20.55 -14.13
N TYR A 87 -3.91 -19.54 -13.24
CA TYR A 87 -2.77 -19.00 -12.52
C TYR A 87 -2.80 -19.29 -11.02
N LEU A 88 -3.96 -19.14 -10.35
CA LEU A 88 -4.04 -19.34 -8.90
C LEU A 88 -3.77 -20.79 -8.52
N LYS A 89 -4.39 -21.73 -9.21
CA LYS A 89 -4.23 -23.16 -8.95
C LYS A 89 -2.79 -23.64 -9.13
N LYS A 90 -2.13 -23.22 -10.21
CA LYS A 90 -0.72 -23.53 -10.44
C LYS A 90 0.19 -22.82 -9.45
N GLY A 91 -0.16 -21.62 -9.03
CA GLY A 91 0.58 -20.90 -8.00
C GLY A 91 0.47 -21.56 -6.63
N ILE A 92 -0.70 -22.04 -6.24
CA ILE A 92 -0.89 -22.77 -4.98
C ILE A 92 -0.08 -24.08 -4.98
N SER A 93 -0.05 -24.80 -6.10
CA SER A 93 0.76 -26.03 -6.22
C SER A 93 2.27 -25.78 -6.31
N GLY A 94 2.72 -24.54 -6.51
CA GLY A 94 4.10 -24.19 -6.74
C GLY A 94 4.64 -24.57 -8.14
N GLU A 95 3.77 -25.05 -9.04
CA GLU A 95 4.12 -25.31 -10.44
C GLU A 95 4.53 -24.02 -11.16
N TRP A 96 3.84 -22.94 -10.87
CA TRP A 96 4.16 -21.59 -11.34
C TRP A 96 4.30 -20.63 -10.17
N HIS A 97 5.24 -19.70 -10.27
CA HIS A 97 5.29 -18.58 -9.34
C HIS A 97 5.20 -17.24 -10.09
N GLY A 98 4.67 -16.23 -9.42
CA GLY A 98 4.42 -14.93 -10.03
C GLY A 98 5.21 -13.81 -9.38
N ALA A 99 5.28 -12.68 -10.11
CA ALA A 99 5.83 -11.44 -9.59
C ALA A 99 4.85 -10.28 -9.78
N LEU A 100 4.85 -9.33 -8.83
CA LEU A 100 4.01 -8.12 -8.88
C LEU A 100 4.83 -6.96 -9.44
N ALA A 101 4.48 -6.49 -10.64
CA ALA A 101 5.22 -5.49 -11.40
C ALA A 101 4.49 -4.12 -11.38
N ILE A 102 4.78 -3.29 -10.36
CA ILE A 102 4.17 -1.97 -10.18
C ILE A 102 5.19 -0.87 -10.42
N THR A 103 6.30 -0.88 -9.66
CA THR A 103 7.32 0.17 -9.63
C THR A 103 7.98 0.38 -10.99
N GLU A 104 8.21 1.63 -11.34
CA GLU A 104 8.93 2.05 -12.56
C GLU A 104 10.16 2.89 -12.20
N PRO A 105 11.14 3.06 -13.10
CA PRO A 105 12.35 3.83 -12.80
C PRO A 105 12.10 5.25 -12.27
N HIS A 106 10.95 5.85 -12.62
CA HIS A 106 10.55 7.20 -12.21
C HIS A 106 9.35 7.24 -11.25
N ALA A 107 8.74 6.10 -10.92
CA ALA A 107 7.52 6.01 -10.11
C ALA A 107 7.59 4.84 -9.11
N GLY A 108 8.11 5.10 -7.90
CA GLY A 108 8.12 4.17 -6.77
C GLY A 108 7.04 4.53 -5.76
N SER A 109 7.31 5.52 -4.90
CA SER A 109 6.34 6.01 -3.91
C SER A 109 5.07 6.61 -4.54
N ASP A 110 5.21 7.24 -5.70
CA ASP A 110 4.08 7.74 -6.50
C ASP A 110 3.57 6.67 -7.48
N VAL A 111 2.84 5.69 -6.96
CA VAL A 111 2.23 4.62 -7.77
C VAL A 111 1.27 5.18 -8.83
N ALA A 112 0.61 6.31 -8.58
CA ALA A 112 -0.29 6.94 -9.55
C ALA A 112 0.45 7.51 -10.77
N GLY A 113 1.75 7.80 -10.60
CA GLY A 113 2.62 8.36 -11.63
C GLY A 113 3.22 7.36 -12.62
N ILE A 114 2.86 6.07 -12.58
CA ILE A 114 3.34 5.07 -13.55
C ILE A 114 3.00 5.47 -14.99
N LYS A 115 3.82 5.05 -15.95
CA LYS A 115 3.69 5.40 -17.38
C LYS A 115 3.54 4.19 -18.30
N THR A 116 3.81 2.97 -17.81
CA THR A 116 3.55 1.74 -18.59
C THR A 116 2.10 1.75 -19.07
N THR A 117 1.88 1.63 -20.36
CA THR A 117 0.56 1.67 -21.01
C THR A 117 0.09 0.28 -21.40
N ALA A 118 -1.21 0.09 -21.44
CA ALA A 118 -1.86 -1.05 -22.07
C ALA A 118 -2.99 -0.54 -22.96
N VAL A 119 -2.79 -0.60 -24.26
CA VAL A 119 -3.76 -0.13 -25.25
C VAL A 119 -4.57 -1.32 -25.76
N LYS A 120 -5.89 -1.22 -25.72
CA LYS A 120 -6.78 -2.28 -26.21
C LYS A 120 -6.72 -2.37 -27.73
N ASP A 121 -6.50 -3.58 -28.27
CA ASP A 121 -6.45 -3.91 -29.68
C ASP A 121 -7.26 -5.19 -29.93
N GLY A 122 -8.53 -5.02 -30.30
CA GLY A 122 -9.47 -6.12 -30.48
C GLY A 122 -9.69 -6.91 -29.19
N ASP A 123 -9.29 -8.17 -29.20
CA ASP A 123 -9.38 -9.14 -28.11
C ASP A 123 -8.13 -9.18 -27.19
N ALA A 124 -7.24 -8.19 -27.33
CA ALA A 124 -5.98 -8.13 -26.59
C ALA A 124 -5.67 -6.72 -26.08
N TYR A 125 -4.67 -6.64 -25.20
CA TYR A 125 -3.97 -5.42 -24.83
C TYR A 125 -2.54 -5.46 -25.38
N ILE A 126 -2.05 -4.31 -25.86
CA ILE A 126 -0.65 -4.10 -26.25
C ILE A 126 0.03 -3.31 -25.14
N ILE A 127 0.99 -3.93 -24.48
CA ILE A 127 1.69 -3.35 -23.34
C ILE A 127 3.02 -2.77 -23.77
N ASN A 128 3.30 -1.53 -23.36
CA ASN A 128 4.56 -0.82 -23.57
C ASN A 128 4.99 -0.11 -22.30
N GLY A 129 6.28 -0.22 -21.95
CA GLY A 129 6.84 0.45 -20.77
C GLY A 129 7.94 -0.34 -20.10
N SER A 130 8.25 0.01 -18.86
CA SER A 130 9.26 -0.70 -18.07
C SER A 130 8.88 -0.75 -16.59
N LYS A 131 9.32 -1.81 -15.92
CA LYS A 131 9.18 -2.01 -14.47
C LYS A 131 10.54 -2.21 -13.84
N CYS A 132 10.72 -1.77 -12.59
CA CYS A 132 12.00 -1.82 -11.89
C CYS A 132 11.83 -2.34 -10.46
N PHE A 133 12.86 -2.98 -9.94
CA PHE A 133 12.89 -3.58 -8.58
C PHE A 133 11.84 -4.68 -8.37
N ILE A 134 11.59 -5.48 -9.39
CA ILE A 134 10.58 -6.53 -9.33
C ILE A 134 11.16 -7.81 -8.74
N THR A 135 10.73 -8.15 -7.52
CA THR A 135 11.08 -9.40 -6.82
C THR A 135 10.54 -10.59 -7.60
N ASN A 136 11.34 -11.65 -7.75
CA ASN A 136 11.10 -12.81 -8.62
C ASN A 136 10.97 -12.42 -10.12
N GLY A 137 11.46 -11.24 -10.51
CA GLY A 137 11.25 -10.71 -11.85
C GLY A 137 12.03 -11.44 -12.93
N VAL A 138 13.08 -12.18 -12.59
CA VAL A 138 13.84 -13.01 -13.53
C VAL A 138 13.19 -14.40 -13.66
N SER A 139 12.89 -15.04 -12.53
CA SER A 139 12.45 -16.42 -12.45
C SER A 139 10.95 -16.64 -12.67
N ALA A 140 10.09 -15.65 -12.35
CA ALA A 140 8.64 -15.80 -12.43
C ALA A 140 8.11 -16.29 -13.78
N ASP A 141 7.03 -17.10 -13.73
CA ASP A 141 6.29 -17.60 -14.90
C ASP A 141 5.31 -16.55 -15.43
N TYR A 142 4.77 -15.70 -14.56
CA TYR A 142 3.86 -14.62 -14.94
C TYR A 142 4.08 -13.36 -14.09
N TYR A 143 3.72 -12.23 -14.67
CA TYR A 143 3.69 -10.94 -13.98
C TYR A 143 2.26 -10.45 -13.80
N ILE A 144 1.92 -9.87 -12.65
CA ILE A 144 0.78 -8.97 -12.49
C ILE A 144 1.30 -7.56 -12.74
N VAL A 145 0.99 -6.98 -13.89
CA VAL A 145 1.55 -5.70 -14.34
C VAL A 145 0.55 -4.58 -14.15
N ALA A 146 0.93 -3.54 -13.41
CA ALA A 146 0.16 -2.31 -13.32
C ALA A 146 0.39 -1.46 -14.57
N CYS A 147 -0.68 -1.17 -15.33
CA CYS A 147 -0.62 -0.44 -16.60
C CYS A 147 -1.65 0.69 -16.64
N LYS A 148 -1.36 1.75 -17.38
CA LYS A 148 -2.34 2.77 -17.76
C LYS A 148 -3.17 2.27 -18.96
N THR A 149 -4.42 1.92 -18.71
CA THR A 149 -5.42 1.69 -19.77
C THR A 149 -6.12 2.97 -20.17
N ARG A 150 -6.07 4.00 -19.29
CA ARG A 150 -6.52 5.37 -19.57
C ARG A 150 -5.47 6.36 -19.06
N PRO A 151 -4.49 6.77 -19.91
CA PRO A 151 -3.32 7.55 -19.50
C PRO A 151 -3.63 8.86 -18.77
N ASP A 152 -4.63 9.60 -19.22
CA ASP A 152 -4.95 10.94 -18.72
C ASP A 152 -5.79 10.93 -17.41
N ALA A 153 -6.14 9.74 -16.90
CA ALA A 153 -7.03 9.62 -15.74
C ALA A 153 -6.32 9.47 -14.38
N GLY A 154 -5.00 9.74 -14.31
CA GLY A 154 -4.25 9.61 -13.06
C GLY A 154 -4.35 8.20 -12.46
N ALA A 155 -4.61 8.09 -11.17
CA ALA A 155 -4.79 6.81 -10.47
C ALA A 155 -5.97 5.99 -11.00
N SER A 156 -7.07 6.66 -11.41
CA SER A 156 -8.27 6.00 -11.92
C SER A 156 -8.14 5.50 -13.38
N GLY A 157 -6.95 5.56 -13.96
CA GLY A 157 -6.65 5.00 -15.28
C GLY A 157 -5.76 3.76 -15.22
N ILE A 158 -5.45 3.24 -14.02
CA ILE A 158 -4.59 2.07 -13.83
C ILE A 158 -5.43 0.79 -13.80
N SER A 159 -4.98 -0.21 -14.53
CA SER A 159 -5.50 -1.58 -14.53
C SER A 159 -4.39 -2.56 -14.16
N LEU A 160 -4.74 -3.76 -13.72
CA LEU A 160 -3.82 -4.87 -13.53
C LEU A 160 -4.04 -5.89 -14.66
N ILE A 161 -2.96 -6.30 -15.29
CA ILE A 161 -2.99 -7.28 -16.39
C ILE A 161 -1.98 -8.39 -16.10
N ILE A 162 -2.39 -9.65 -16.25
CA ILE A 162 -1.49 -10.79 -16.07
C ILE A 162 -0.79 -11.06 -17.40
N VAL A 163 0.54 -11.11 -17.35
CA VAL A 163 1.41 -11.28 -18.50
C VAL A 163 2.26 -12.52 -18.31
N ASP A 164 2.14 -13.52 -19.20
CA ASP A 164 3.01 -14.70 -19.21
C ASP A 164 4.44 -14.26 -19.58
N THR A 165 5.44 -14.64 -18.81
CA THR A 165 6.82 -14.12 -18.95
C THR A 165 7.54 -14.57 -20.23
N GLN A 166 6.98 -15.57 -20.90
CA GLN A 166 7.49 -16.07 -22.21
C GLN A 166 6.90 -15.30 -23.39
N SER A 167 6.05 -14.27 -23.16
CA SER A 167 5.49 -13.46 -24.23
C SER A 167 6.57 -12.71 -25.00
N ALA A 168 6.43 -12.64 -26.33
CA ALA A 168 7.35 -11.87 -27.17
C ALA A 168 7.35 -10.39 -26.77
N GLY A 169 8.51 -9.75 -26.85
CA GLY A 169 8.67 -8.32 -26.49
C GLY A 169 9.03 -8.07 -25.02
N ILE A 170 9.24 -9.10 -24.21
CA ILE A 170 9.69 -8.96 -22.82
C ILE A 170 11.21 -9.12 -22.75
N THR A 171 11.87 -8.16 -22.09
CA THR A 171 13.29 -8.25 -21.76
C THR A 171 13.45 -8.13 -20.24
N LYS A 172 14.21 -9.06 -19.65
CA LYS A 172 14.49 -9.12 -18.20
C LYS A 172 15.97 -8.81 -17.95
N SER A 173 16.26 -7.91 -17.02
CA SER A 173 17.62 -7.55 -16.61
C SER A 173 17.77 -7.70 -15.10
N PRO A 174 18.59 -8.65 -14.60
CA PRO A 174 18.78 -8.85 -13.17
C PRO A 174 19.50 -7.65 -12.54
N LEU A 175 19.09 -7.28 -11.32
CA LEU A 175 19.65 -6.17 -10.56
C LEU A 175 20.52 -6.68 -9.41
N LYS A 176 21.70 -6.08 -9.24
CA LYS A 176 22.59 -6.35 -8.09
C LYS A 176 22.16 -5.53 -6.88
N LYS A 177 22.00 -6.19 -5.73
CA LYS A 177 21.47 -5.59 -4.51
C LYS A 177 22.48 -5.59 -3.37
N LEU A 178 22.27 -4.73 -2.37
CA LEU A 178 23.02 -4.71 -1.12
C LEU A 178 22.77 -5.97 -0.29
N GLY A 179 21.51 -6.33 -0.10
CA GLY A 179 21.01 -7.50 0.63
C GLY A 179 19.93 -8.23 -0.16
N TRP A 180 19.29 -9.22 0.48
CA TRP A 180 18.31 -10.12 -0.16
C TRP A 180 18.88 -10.79 -1.41
N LYS A 181 20.13 -11.22 -1.34
CA LYS A 181 20.83 -11.74 -2.52
C LYS A 181 20.17 -12.99 -3.08
N ALA A 182 19.71 -13.91 -2.22
CA ALA A 182 19.00 -15.13 -2.64
C ALA A 182 17.62 -14.88 -3.29
N SER A 183 17.16 -13.63 -3.38
CA SER A 183 15.97 -13.28 -4.13
C SER A 183 16.37 -12.59 -5.42
N ASP A 184 16.00 -13.12 -6.57
CA ASP A 184 16.20 -12.40 -7.80
C ASP A 184 15.35 -11.10 -7.81
N THR A 185 15.83 -10.10 -8.50
CA THR A 185 15.11 -8.83 -8.67
C THR A 185 15.48 -8.28 -10.04
N ALA A 186 14.48 -7.89 -10.81
CA ALA A 186 14.69 -7.46 -12.18
C ALA A 186 14.20 -6.04 -12.47
N GLU A 187 14.81 -5.46 -13.51
CA GLU A 187 14.18 -4.51 -14.41
C GLU A 187 13.57 -5.27 -15.57
N ILE A 188 12.34 -4.93 -15.95
CA ILE A 188 11.57 -5.60 -16.99
C ILE A 188 11.13 -4.55 -18.01
N ALA A 189 11.45 -4.76 -19.28
CA ALA A 189 10.98 -3.94 -20.39
C ALA A 189 9.90 -4.68 -21.19
N PHE A 190 8.86 -3.96 -21.57
CA PHE A 190 7.76 -4.41 -22.41
C PHE A 190 7.76 -3.59 -23.71
N ASP A 191 7.96 -4.26 -24.84
CA ASP A 191 7.93 -3.67 -26.17
C ASP A 191 6.90 -4.39 -27.03
N GLN A 192 5.76 -3.74 -27.29
CA GLN A 192 4.63 -4.27 -28.05
C GLN A 192 4.14 -5.66 -27.56
N VAL A 193 4.14 -5.89 -26.26
CA VAL A 193 3.72 -7.17 -25.68
C VAL A 193 2.22 -7.35 -25.81
N ARG A 194 1.82 -8.34 -26.62
CA ARG A 194 0.40 -8.67 -26.84
C ARG A 194 -0.11 -9.65 -25.79
N VAL A 195 -1.16 -9.26 -25.08
CA VAL A 195 -1.75 -10.04 -23.98
C VAL A 195 -3.26 -10.17 -24.22
N PRO A 196 -3.85 -11.38 -24.09
CA PRO A 196 -5.30 -11.57 -24.23
C PRO A 196 -6.10 -10.68 -23.28
N ALA A 197 -7.23 -10.14 -23.73
CA ALA A 197 -8.07 -9.28 -22.90
C ALA A 197 -8.60 -9.99 -21.64
N ASP A 198 -8.79 -11.32 -21.68
CA ASP A 198 -9.19 -12.13 -20.55
C ASP A 198 -8.16 -12.21 -19.40
N ASN A 199 -6.93 -11.76 -19.68
CA ASN A 199 -5.88 -11.63 -18.65
C ASN A 199 -6.01 -10.33 -17.82
N LEU A 200 -7.05 -9.52 -18.04
CA LEU A 200 -7.38 -8.39 -17.17
C LEU A 200 -7.76 -8.92 -15.77
N LEU A 201 -7.06 -8.45 -14.75
CA LEU A 201 -7.29 -8.84 -13.37
C LEU A 201 -8.28 -7.86 -12.71
N GLY A 202 -9.47 -8.33 -12.43
CA GLY A 202 -10.58 -7.52 -11.94
C GLY A 202 -11.20 -6.64 -13.03
N GLU A 203 -11.58 -5.42 -12.67
CA GLU A 203 -12.21 -4.44 -13.56
C GLU A 203 -11.17 -3.48 -14.14
N GLU A 204 -11.37 -3.10 -15.41
CA GLU A 204 -10.54 -2.10 -16.06
C GLU A 204 -10.61 -0.75 -15.32
N ASN A 205 -9.45 -0.10 -15.17
CA ASN A 205 -9.30 1.17 -14.44
C ASN A 205 -9.53 1.10 -12.92
N LYS A 206 -9.53 -0.09 -12.33
CA LYS A 206 -9.63 -0.30 -10.87
C LYS A 206 -8.32 -0.77 -10.23
N GLY A 207 -7.27 -1.01 -11.01
CA GLY A 207 -6.01 -1.58 -10.54
C GLY A 207 -5.36 -0.82 -9.39
N PHE A 208 -5.39 0.53 -9.40
CA PHE A 208 -4.86 1.32 -8.30
C PHE A 208 -5.54 0.99 -6.96
N TYR A 209 -6.86 0.83 -6.96
CA TYR A 209 -7.62 0.51 -5.75
C TYR A 209 -7.29 -0.89 -5.25
N TYR A 210 -7.15 -1.86 -6.15
CA TYR A 210 -6.75 -3.23 -5.78
C TYR A 210 -5.37 -3.26 -5.14
N ILE A 211 -4.39 -2.55 -5.72
CA ILE A 211 -3.05 -2.39 -5.16
C ILE A 211 -3.13 -1.80 -3.74
N MET A 212 -3.86 -0.71 -3.56
CA MET A 212 -3.97 -0.04 -2.25
C MET A 212 -4.59 -0.94 -1.18
N GLN A 213 -5.57 -1.77 -1.55
CA GLN A 213 -6.18 -2.74 -0.63
C GLN A 213 -5.22 -3.86 -0.23
N ARG A 214 -4.43 -4.39 -1.18
CA ARG A 214 -3.48 -5.48 -0.88
C ARG A 214 -2.25 -4.98 -0.11
N PHE A 215 -1.91 -3.70 -0.19
CA PHE A 215 -0.81 -3.12 0.58
C PHE A 215 -0.98 -3.22 2.10
N GLU A 216 -2.20 -3.42 2.60
CA GLU A 216 -2.43 -3.69 4.03
C GLU A 216 -1.79 -5.02 4.45
N LEU A 217 -2.04 -6.09 3.68
CA LEU A 217 -1.41 -7.40 3.88
C LEU A 217 0.11 -7.33 3.69
N GLU A 218 0.60 -6.66 2.64
CA GLU A 218 2.04 -6.50 2.38
C GLU A 218 2.76 -5.84 3.55
N ARG A 219 2.19 -4.78 4.13
CA ARG A 219 2.76 -4.10 5.30
C ARG A 219 2.81 -5.00 6.53
N LEU A 220 1.76 -5.79 6.76
CA LEU A 220 1.76 -6.78 7.85
C LEU A 220 2.81 -7.87 7.64
N THR A 221 2.96 -8.39 6.43
CA THR A 221 3.97 -9.38 6.07
C THR A 221 5.38 -8.86 6.35
N LEU A 222 5.67 -7.62 5.93
CA LEU A 222 6.97 -6.97 6.19
C LEU A 222 7.22 -6.73 7.68
N ALA A 223 6.19 -6.33 8.43
CA ALA A 223 6.31 -6.13 9.88
C ALA A 223 6.58 -7.44 10.62
N LEU A 224 5.84 -8.51 10.32
CA LEU A 224 6.04 -9.84 10.88
C LEU A 224 7.43 -10.37 10.57
N GLY A 225 7.87 -10.24 9.31
CA GLY A 225 9.20 -10.65 8.89
C GLY A 225 10.32 -9.89 9.60
N ALA A 226 10.18 -8.57 9.76
CA ALA A 226 11.14 -7.73 10.48
C ALA A 226 11.22 -8.10 11.97
N ILE A 227 10.09 -8.41 12.61
CA ILE A 227 10.03 -8.84 14.01
C ILE A 227 10.71 -10.21 14.17
N ALA A 228 10.33 -11.21 13.37
CA ALA A 228 10.82 -12.57 13.51
C ALA A 228 12.32 -12.69 13.21
N SER A 229 12.81 -11.99 12.16
CA SER A 229 14.24 -11.94 11.87
C SER A 229 15.04 -11.18 12.94
N SER A 230 14.44 -10.18 13.58
CA SER A 230 15.06 -9.49 14.73
C SER A 230 15.14 -10.36 15.98
N GLU A 231 14.12 -11.18 16.26
CA GLU A 231 14.18 -12.20 17.33
C GLU A 231 15.32 -13.17 17.09
N TRP A 232 15.39 -13.72 15.88
CA TRP A 232 16.51 -14.59 15.48
C TRP A 232 17.88 -13.92 15.67
N ALA A 233 18.04 -12.67 15.25
CA ALA A 233 19.30 -11.92 15.36
C ALA A 233 19.71 -11.69 16.80
N LEU A 234 18.75 -11.38 17.69
CA LEU A 234 18.99 -11.24 19.14
C LEU A 234 19.44 -12.56 19.75
N ASP A 235 18.76 -13.66 19.45
CA ASP A 235 19.09 -14.99 19.96
C ASP A 235 20.48 -15.45 19.47
N TYR A 236 20.79 -15.23 18.20
CA TYR A 236 22.09 -15.50 17.62
C TYR A 236 23.20 -14.67 18.30
N THR A 237 22.92 -13.40 18.54
CA THR A 237 23.85 -12.49 19.25
C THR A 237 24.05 -12.90 20.70
N LEU A 238 22.99 -13.29 21.43
CA LEU A 238 23.09 -13.77 22.81
C LEU A 238 23.94 -15.03 22.90
N LYS A 239 23.78 -15.97 21.96
CA LYS A 239 24.62 -17.17 21.89
C LYS A 239 26.09 -16.80 21.74
N TYR A 240 26.42 -15.93 20.79
CA TYR A 240 27.78 -15.43 20.63
C TYR A 240 28.31 -14.74 21.87
N MET A 241 27.53 -13.88 22.53
CA MET A 241 27.94 -13.16 23.75
C MET A 241 28.20 -14.08 24.93
N ASN A 242 27.56 -15.26 24.99
CA ASN A 242 27.78 -16.26 26.02
C ASN A 242 29.09 -17.05 25.83
N GLU A 243 29.57 -17.13 24.60
CA GLU A 243 30.78 -17.87 24.23
C GLU A 243 32.03 -16.96 24.17
N ARG A 244 31.88 -15.76 23.59
CA ARG A 244 32.98 -14.82 23.35
C ARG A 244 33.53 -14.25 24.67
N LYS A 245 34.84 -14.37 24.86
CA LYS A 245 35.54 -13.83 26.02
C LYS A 245 36.39 -12.60 25.65
N ALA A 246 36.38 -11.60 26.52
CA ALA A 246 37.24 -10.43 26.51
C ALA A 246 37.49 -9.96 27.94
N PHE A 247 38.68 -9.47 28.24
CA PHE A 247 39.04 -9.00 29.58
C PHE A 247 38.80 -10.05 30.68
N GLY A 248 39.09 -11.33 30.39
CA GLY A 248 39.00 -12.44 31.34
C GLY A 248 37.58 -12.98 31.62
N ARG A 249 36.53 -12.48 30.94
CA ARG A 249 35.15 -12.93 31.11
C ARG A 249 34.36 -12.92 29.81
N THR A 250 33.23 -13.60 29.78
CA THR A 250 32.33 -13.58 28.63
C THR A 250 31.70 -12.19 28.47
N ILE A 251 31.50 -11.75 27.20
CA ILE A 251 31.07 -10.39 26.93
C ILE A 251 29.64 -10.09 27.41
N ASN A 252 28.80 -11.10 27.65
CA ASN A 252 27.49 -10.98 28.28
C ASN A 252 27.55 -10.49 29.73
N LYS A 253 28.74 -10.41 30.34
CA LYS A 253 28.93 -9.89 31.73
C LYS A 253 29.18 -8.39 31.77
N PHE A 254 29.34 -7.73 30.61
CA PHE A 254 29.49 -6.27 30.58
C PHE A 254 28.13 -5.58 30.65
N GLN A 255 27.96 -4.70 31.62
CA GLN A 255 26.69 -4.05 31.93
C GLN A 255 26.13 -3.28 30.71
N VAL A 256 26.98 -2.55 29.98
CA VAL A 256 26.56 -1.78 28.81
C VAL A 256 25.95 -2.65 27.71
N LEU A 257 26.46 -3.85 27.50
CA LEU A 257 25.92 -4.80 26.50
C LEU A 257 24.61 -5.40 26.99
N ARG A 258 24.55 -5.75 28.28
CA ARG A 258 23.31 -6.27 28.92
C ARG A 258 22.15 -5.27 28.82
N HIS A 259 22.42 -3.99 29.06
CA HIS A 259 21.40 -2.95 28.99
C HIS A 259 20.89 -2.77 27.55
N LYS A 260 21.79 -2.80 26.55
CA LYS A 260 21.40 -2.73 25.14
C LYS A 260 20.50 -3.90 24.73
N ILE A 261 20.86 -5.13 25.12
CA ILE A 261 20.03 -6.32 24.88
C ILE A 261 18.66 -6.17 25.55
N ALA A 262 18.62 -5.80 26.83
CA ALA A 262 17.37 -5.63 27.56
C ALA A 262 16.45 -4.58 26.92
N GLN A 263 17.01 -3.47 26.47
CA GLN A 263 16.26 -2.42 25.76
C GLN A 263 15.68 -2.93 24.44
N MET A 264 16.49 -3.61 23.61
CA MET A 264 16.03 -4.16 22.33
C MET A 264 14.91 -5.21 22.52
N TYR A 265 15.03 -6.09 23.52
CA TYR A 265 13.97 -7.04 23.84
C TYR A 265 12.68 -6.35 24.30
N ALA A 266 12.77 -5.30 25.12
CA ALA A 266 11.60 -4.56 25.59
C ALA A 266 10.88 -3.88 24.41
N GLU A 267 11.63 -3.19 23.53
CA GLU A 267 11.08 -2.55 22.34
C GLU A 267 10.47 -3.57 21.36
N LEU A 268 11.17 -4.68 21.10
CA LEU A 268 10.70 -5.73 20.19
C LEU A 268 9.43 -6.41 20.71
N THR A 269 9.36 -6.69 22.03
CA THR A 269 8.16 -7.25 22.65
C THR A 269 6.95 -6.32 22.50
N ALA A 270 7.14 -5.01 22.69
CA ALA A 270 6.07 -4.02 22.51
C ALA A 270 5.58 -3.97 21.06
N VAL A 271 6.50 -3.92 20.09
CA VAL A 271 6.15 -3.88 18.66
C VAL A 271 5.49 -5.19 18.21
N LYS A 272 5.98 -6.35 18.67
CA LYS A 272 5.37 -7.66 18.40
C LYS A 272 3.93 -7.75 18.92
N THR A 273 3.70 -7.31 20.16
CA THR A 273 2.36 -7.30 20.75
C THR A 273 1.41 -6.42 19.96
N PHE A 274 1.86 -5.23 19.53
CA PHE A 274 1.09 -4.35 18.66
C PHE A 274 0.82 -4.99 17.30
N CYS A 275 1.81 -5.65 16.70
CA CYS A 275 1.65 -6.37 15.42
C CYS A 275 0.57 -7.46 15.52
N TYR A 276 0.59 -8.27 16.56
CA TYR A 276 -0.41 -9.33 16.76
C TYR A 276 -1.81 -8.77 16.99
N HIS A 277 -1.93 -7.63 17.67
CA HIS A 277 -3.21 -6.95 17.77
C HIS A 277 -3.76 -6.56 16.37
N ILE A 278 -2.90 -6.08 15.48
CA ILE A 278 -3.32 -5.71 14.13
C ILE A 278 -3.63 -6.96 13.29
N CYS A 279 -2.86 -8.03 13.44
CA CYS A 279 -3.18 -9.32 12.82
C CYS A 279 -4.56 -9.83 13.23
N ASP A 280 -4.93 -9.66 14.51
CA ASP A 280 -6.29 -10.00 15.00
C ASP A 280 -7.37 -9.10 14.37
N LEU A 281 -7.12 -7.80 14.22
CA LEU A 281 -8.04 -6.91 13.51
C LEU A 281 -8.20 -7.32 12.04
N TYR A 282 -7.08 -7.57 11.36
CA TYR A 282 -7.07 -7.99 9.95
C TYR A 282 -7.79 -9.32 9.75
N SER A 283 -7.54 -10.32 10.59
CA SER A 283 -8.20 -11.65 10.52
C SER A 283 -9.72 -11.56 10.67
N LYS A 284 -10.22 -10.54 11.37
CA LYS A 284 -11.65 -10.23 11.53
C LYS A 284 -12.21 -9.34 10.42
N GLY A 285 -11.45 -9.08 9.35
CA GLY A 285 -11.87 -8.22 8.24
C GLY A 285 -12.03 -6.75 8.63
N LYS A 286 -11.39 -6.29 9.72
CA LYS A 286 -11.43 -4.88 10.10
C LYS A 286 -10.48 -4.06 9.21
N TYR A 287 -10.92 -2.86 8.86
CA TYR A 287 -10.08 -1.91 8.15
C TYR A 287 -8.99 -1.39 9.08
N CYS A 288 -7.73 -1.71 8.80
CA CYS A 288 -6.57 -1.39 9.66
C CYS A 288 -5.37 -0.80 8.87
N VAL A 289 -5.61 -0.12 7.76
CA VAL A 289 -4.57 0.51 6.92
C VAL A 289 -3.65 1.42 7.72
N LYS A 290 -4.20 2.25 8.62
CA LYS A 290 -3.42 3.13 9.49
C LYS A 290 -2.54 2.34 10.43
N GLU A 291 -3.11 1.39 11.13
CA GLU A 291 -2.44 0.53 12.11
C GLU A 291 -1.38 -0.35 11.43
N ALA A 292 -1.67 -0.93 10.26
CA ALA A 292 -0.71 -1.68 9.46
C ALA A 292 0.47 -0.80 9.00
N SER A 293 0.21 0.47 8.64
CA SER A 293 1.28 1.43 8.33
C SER A 293 2.13 1.76 9.55
N MET A 294 1.51 1.92 10.74
CA MET A 294 2.20 2.16 12.00
C MET A 294 3.11 0.99 12.37
N VAL A 295 2.62 -0.24 12.31
CA VAL A 295 3.42 -1.39 12.70
C VAL A 295 4.54 -1.68 11.70
N LYS A 296 4.31 -1.50 10.40
CA LYS A 296 5.37 -1.60 9.39
C LYS A 296 6.50 -0.61 9.67
N LEU A 297 6.18 0.65 9.90
CA LEU A 297 7.15 1.68 10.28
C LEU A 297 7.96 1.26 11.51
N LEU A 298 7.28 0.98 12.62
CA LEU A 298 7.93 0.66 13.89
C LEU A 298 8.78 -0.61 13.83
N ALA A 299 8.28 -1.67 13.19
CA ALA A 299 8.97 -2.95 13.11
C ALA A 299 10.23 -2.87 12.24
N THR A 300 10.16 -2.19 11.09
CA THR A 300 11.30 -2.12 10.18
C THR A 300 12.39 -1.17 10.66
N GLU A 301 12.06 -0.04 11.27
CA GLU A 301 13.04 0.85 11.90
C GLU A 301 13.70 0.19 13.13
N LEU A 302 12.92 -0.55 13.93
CA LEU A 302 13.47 -1.31 15.05
C LEU A 302 14.40 -2.42 14.57
N SER A 303 14.06 -3.13 13.48
CA SER A 303 14.90 -4.16 12.88
C SER A 303 16.25 -3.59 12.43
N ASP A 304 16.26 -2.43 11.78
CA ASP A 304 17.50 -1.71 11.40
C ASP A 304 18.34 -1.38 12.64
N LYS A 305 17.73 -0.88 13.70
CA LYS A 305 18.40 -0.59 14.97
C LYS A 305 18.99 -1.84 15.61
N ILE A 306 18.23 -2.94 15.63
CA ILE A 306 18.68 -4.24 16.18
C ILE A 306 19.83 -4.77 15.36
N ALA A 307 19.75 -4.74 14.03
CA ALA A 307 20.80 -5.20 13.14
C ALA A 307 22.13 -4.45 13.39
N TYR A 308 22.07 -3.13 13.49
CA TYR A 308 23.23 -2.31 13.80
C TYR A 308 23.86 -2.66 15.17
N GLN A 309 23.03 -2.79 16.21
CA GLN A 309 23.53 -3.07 17.56
C GLN A 309 24.06 -4.50 17.68
N CYS A 310 23.40 -5.48 17.10
CA CYS A 310 23.84 -6.87 17.10
C CYS A 310 25.17 -7.03 16.37
N LEU A 311 25.31 -6.48 15.17
CA LEU A 311 26.57 -6.50 14.40
C LEU A 311 27.71 -5.88 15.21
N GLN A 312 27.46 -4.73 15.88
CA GLN A 312 28.45 -4.08 16.73
C GLN A 312 28.92 -4.99 17.87
N MET A 313 28.04 -5.83 18.42
CA MET A 313 28.40 -6.76 19.51
C MET A 313 29.31 -7.92 19.08
N PHE A 314 29.32 -8.25 17.79
CA PHE A 314 30.28 -9.20 17.22
C PHE A 314 31.67 -8.58 17.03
N GLY A 315 31.81 -7.26 17.06
CA GLY A 315 33.08 -6.56 16.80
C GLY A 315 33.61 -6.87 15.39
N GLY A 316 34.88 -7.11 15.23
CA GLY A 316 35.48 -7.42 13.91
C GLY A 316 34.87 -8.64 13.21
N TYR A 317 34.41 -9.62 13.96
CA TYR A 317 33.70 -10.78 13.39
C TYR A 317 32.35 -10.43 12.76
N GLY A 318 31.66 -9.38 13.27
CA GLY A 318 30.42 -8.91 12.66
C GLY A 318 30.61 -8.29 11.27
N TYR A 319 31.84 -7.92 10.91
CA TYR A 319 32.18 -7.36 9.59
C TYR A 319 32.60 -8.41 8.56
N MET A 320 32.66 -9.66 8.98
CA MET A 320 33.02 -10.79 8.11
C MET A 320 31.78 -11.51 7.60
N GLU A 321 31.78 -11.85 6.32
CA GLU A 321 30.60 -12.46 5.65
C GLU A 321 30.26 -13.87 6.15
N GLU A 322 31.22 -14.59 6.73
CA GLU A 322 31.01 -15.90 7.35
C GLU A 322 30.08 -15.86 8.57
N TYR A 323 29.88 -14.66 9.15
CA TYR A 323 28.94 -14.45 10.26
C TYR A 323 27.60 -13.95 9.73
N LYS A 324 26.58 -14.71 9.96
CA LYS A 324 25.19 -14.45 9.49
C LYS A 324 24.64 -13.09 9.90
N ILE A 325 25.19 -12.49 10.95
CA ILE A 325 24.82 -11.14 11.41
C ILE A 325 25.16 -10.08 10.36
N ALA A 326 26.21 -10.27 9.56
CA ALA A 326 26.56 -9.39 8.45
C ALA A 326 25.48 -9.40 7.35
N ARG A 327 24.95 -10.61 7.05
CA ARG A 327 23.83 -10.77 6.12
C ARG A 327 22.58 -10.08 6.67
N PHE A 328 22.20 -10.35 7.92
CA PHE A 328 21.04 -9.71 8.55
C PHE A 328 21.13 -8.19 8.52
N PHE A 329 22.30 -7.60 8.76
CA PHE A 329 22.52 -6.16 8.69
C PHE A 329 22.27 -5.60 7.28
N ARG A 330 22.66 -6.30 6.22
CA ARG A 330 22.36 -5.87 4.85
C ARG A 330 20.88 -6.04 4.51
N ASP A 331 20.29 -7.14 4.94
CA ASP A 331 18.92 -7.53 4.58
C ASP A 331 17.88 -6.67 5.29
N SER A 332 18.09 -6.32 6.57
CA SER A 332 17.16 -5.50 7.34
C SER A 332 16.96 -4.12 6.72
N ARG A 333 18.01 -3.58 6.05
CA ARG A 333 17.97 -2.22 5.50
C ARG A 333 16.85 -1.99 4.49
N LEU A 334 16.43 -3.02 3.76
CA LEU A 334 15.35 -2.90 2.79
C LEU A 334 14.00 -2.64 3.46
N GLY A 335 13.79 -3.08 4.69
CA GLY A 335 12.53 -2.95 5.41
C GLY A 335 12.00 -1.52 5.50
N THR A 336 12.86 -0.53 5.65
CA THR A 336 12.48 0.90 5.69
C THR A 336 12.30 1.53 4.30
N ILE A 337 12.56 0.78 3.21
CA ILE A 337 12.48 1.25 1.83
C ILE A 337 11.33 0.55 1.07
N GLY A 338 11.29 -0.78 1.09
CA GLY A 338 10.31 -1.59 0.38
C GLY A 338 8.91 -1.54 1.02
N GLY A 339 7.87 -1.88 0.25
CA GLY A 339 6.47 -1.85 0.72
C GLY A 339 5.98 -0.46 1.15
N GLY A 340 6.57 0.59 0.59
CA GLY A 340 6.44 1.99 0.99
C GLY A 340 7.48 2.41 2.03
N THR A 341 8.21 3.50 1.74
CA THR A 341 9.26 4.00 2.63
C THR A 341 8.72 4.43 3.99
N SER A 342 9.62 4.59 5.00
CA SER A 342 9.24 5.15 6.31
C SER A 342 8.49 6.48 6.16
N GLU A 343 8.92 7.34 5.24
CA GLU A 343 8.27 8.63 4.95
C GLU A 343 6.86 8.45 4.38
N ILE A 344 6.65 7.45 3.50
CA ILE A 344 5.30 7.13 2.99
C ILE A 344 4.41 6.58 4.09
N MET A 345 4.93 5.77 5.01
CA MET A 345 4.15 5.32 6.18
C MET A 345 3.72 6.50 7.04
N LEU A 346 4.64 7.45 7.33
CA LEU A 346 4.34 8.66 8.07
C LEU A 346 3.32 9.54 7.35
N GLU A 347 3.40 9.68 6.02
CA GLU A 347 2.45 10.44 5.22
C GLU A 347 1.04 9.83 5.26
N ILE A 348 0.92 8.50 5.16
CA ILE A 348 -0.37 7.80 5.26
C ILE A 348 -0.96 8.00 6.66
N ILE A 349 -0.16 7.81 7.69
CA ILE A 349 -0.59 7.97 9.09
C ILE A 349 -1.06 9.41 9.34
N SER A 350 -0.28 10.41 8.92
CA SER A 350 -0.60 11.83 9.12
C SER A 350 -1.91 12.21 8.42
N LYS A 351 -2.10 11.79 7.17
CA LYS A 351 -3.36 12.05 6.43
C LYS A 351 -4.57 11.41 7.10
N MET A 352 -4.41 10.19 7.62
CA MET A 352 -5.53 9.52 8.30
C MET A 352 -5.84 10.11 9.68
N VAL A 353 -4.84 10.64 10.39
CA VAL A 353 -5.01 11.22 11.74
C VAL A 353 -5.42 12.69 11.68
N MET A 354 -4.81 13.48 10.79
CA MET A 354 -4.98 14.93 10.73
C MET A 354 -6.08 15.36 9.75
N ASP A 355 -6.13 14.70 8.57
CA ASP A 355 -7.02 15.08 7.47
C ASP A 355 -8.26 14.17 7.39
N GLU A 356 -8.39 13.19 8.29
CA GLU A 356 -9.47 12.20 8.33
C GLU A 356 -9.64 11.42 6.99
N VAL A 357 -8.57 11.26 6.21
CA VAL A 357 -8.59 10.53 4.93
C VAL A 357 -8.87 9.05 5.17
N SER A 358 -9.74 8.45 4.37
CA SER A 358 -10.00 7.01 4.35
C SER A 358 -9.62 6.42 2.99
N TYR A 359 -8.87 5.34 3.02
CA TYR A 359 -8.51 4.55 1.82
C TYR A 359 -9.46 3.37 1.56
N LYS A 360 -10.59 3.28 2.30
CA LYS A 360 -11.64 2.31 1.98
C LYS A 360 -12.19 2.56 0.58
N LEU A 361 -12.31 1.49 -0.20
CA LEU A 361 -13.17 1.54 -1.37
C LEU A 361 -14.60 1.85 -0.92
N LYS A 362 -15.23 2.81 -1.58
CA LYS A 362 -16.68 2.93 -1.48
C LYS A 362 -17.25 1.68 -2.14
N ASP A 363 -17.97 0.89 -1.38
CA ASP A 363 -18.61 -0.33 -1.86
C ASP A 363 -19.72 0.08 -2.84
N ASN A 364 -19.42 0.05 -4.14
CA ASN A 364 -20.41 0.31 -5.19
C ASN A 364 -21.41 -0.84 -5.37
N SER A 365 -21.26 -1.95 -4.62
CA SER A 365 -22.21 -3.09 -4.65
C SER A 365 -23.43 -2.86 -3.76
N GLN A 366 -23.44 -1.86 -2.92
CA GLN A 366 -24.68 -1.37 -2.35
C GLN A 366 -25.34 -0.47 -3.39
N SER A 367 -26.41 -0.96 -4.01
CA SER A 367 -27.43 -0.11 -4.63
C SER A 367 -27.63 1.10 -3.75
N PRO A 368 -27.86 2.31 -4.31
CA PRO A 368 -28.02 3.50 -3.51
C PRO A 368 -29.06 3.22 -2.43
N THR A 369 -28.58 2.86 -1.24
CA THR A 369 -29.42 2.79 -0.05
C THR A 369 -29.91 4.20 0.20
N ALA A 370 -31.06 4.35 0.78
CA ALA A 370 -31.82 5.58 0.97
C ALA A 370 -31.04 6.84 1.46
N GLU A 371 -29.73 6.72 1.75
CA GLU A 371 -28.84 7.83 2.09
C GLU A 371 -28.31 8.60 0.87
N SER A 372 -28.18 8.00 -0.33
CA SER A 372 -27.79 8.74 -1.54
C SER A 372 -28.91 9.66 -2.06
N ASN A 373 -30.14 9.40 -1.69
CA ASN A 373 -31.30 10.29 -1.94
C ASN A 373 -31.43 11.43 -0.92
N ARG A 374 -30.52 11.53 0.07
CA ARG A 374 -30.61 12.55 1.12
C ARG A 374 -30.20 13.93 0.63
N PHE A 375 -29.32 14.01 -0.37
CA PHE A 375 -28.75 15.24 -0.92
C PHE A 375 -28.88 15.30 -2.45
N ASP A 376 -30.07 15.07 -2.95
CA ASP A 376 -30.43 15.06 -4.38
C ASP A 376 -30.71 16.43 -4.99
N SER A 377 -30.66 17.47 -4.15
CA SER A 377 -30.90 18.86 -4.57
C SER A 377 -30.04 19.85 -3.80
N VAL A 378 -29.70 20.95 -4.45
CA VAL A 378 -28.98 22.09 -3.85
C VAL A 378 -29.68 22.58 -2.59
N ALA A 379 -31.01 22.66 -2.59
CA ALA A 379 -31.82 23.10 -1.44
C ALA A 379 -31.58 22.21 -0.21
N LYS A 380 -31.50 20.88 -0.38
CA LYS A 380 -31.22 19.96 0.73
C LYS A 380 -29.81 20.14 1.29
N ILE A 381 -28.83 20.43 0.44
CA ILE A 381 -27.46 20.72 0.87
C ILE A 381 -27.40 22.01 1.67
N PHE A 382 -28.00 23.08 1.16
CA PHE A 382 -28.07 24.38 1.86
C PHE A 382 -28.78 24.29 3.21
N ALA A 383 -29.81 23.46 3.32
CA ALA A 383 -30.51 23.19 4.59
C ALA A 383 -29.58 22.57 5.66
N THR A 384 -28.44 21.95 5.29
CA THR A 384 -27.47 21.40 6.24
C THR A 384 -26.44 22.42 6.74
N LEU A 385 -26.26 23.55 6.05
CA LEU A 385 -25.21 24.52 6.40
C LEU A 385 -25.31 25.02 7.85
N PRO A 386 -26.48 25.29 8.46
CA PRO A 386 -26.54 25.69 9.86
C PRO A 386 -25.95 24.67 10.83
N SER A 387 -26.19 23.39 10.60
CA SER A 387 -25.67 22.31 11.45
C SER A 387 -24.15 22.03 11.24
N ARG A 388 -23.60 22.46 10.12
CA ARG A 388 -22.17 22.31 9.74
C ARG A 388 -21.37 23.55 10.10
N PHE A 389 -22.00 24.66 10.46
CA PHE A 389 -21.36 25.94 10.69
C PHE A 389 -20.51 25.94 11.97
N LYS A 390 -19.28 26.48 11.87
CA LYS A 390 -18.31 26.59 12.97
C LYS A 390 -18.38 28.00 13.58
N THR A 391 -19.36 28.27 14.41
CA THR A 391 -19.62 29.56 15.03
C THR A 391 -18.38 30.18 15.67
N GLU A 392 -17.56 29.37 16.39
CA GLU A 392 -16.36 29.87 17.06
C GLU A 392 -15.31 30.46 16.10
N LYS A 393 -15.24 29.95 14.85
CA LYS A 393 -14.31 30.42 13.83
C LYS A 393 -14.81 31.65 13.08
N ALA A 394 -16.06 32.00 13.27
CA ALA A 394 -16.72 33.06 12.53
C ALA A 394 -16.96 34.34 13.35
N LYS A 395 -16.49 34.46 14.61
CA LYS A 395 -16.77 35.55 15.56
C LYS A 395 -16.40 36.95 15.04
N ASP A 396 -15.33 37.04 14.25
CA ASP A 396 -14.81 38.31 13.71
C ASP A 396 -14.89 38.37 12.18
N ILE A 397 -15.78 37.56 11.58
CA ILE A 397 -15.87 37.44 10.12
C ILE A 397 -17.17 38.12 9.65
N LYS A 398 -17.01 38.97 8.63
CA LYS A 398 -18.09 39.47 7.79
C LYS A 398 -17.88 38.97 6.38
N LEU A 399 -18.82 38.18 5.86
CA LEU A 399 -18.71 37.56 4.56
C LEU A 399 -20.08 37.39 3.92
N HIS A 400 -20.22 37.87 2.70
CA HIS A 400 -21.40 37.73 1.88
C HIS A 400 -21.07 36.93 0.62
N VAL A 401 -21.56 35.68 0.55
CA VAL A 401 -21.36 34.80 -0.59
C VAL A 401 -22.69 34.54 -1.27
N VAL A 402 -22.70 34.68 -2.59
CA VAL A 402 -23.87 34.34 -3.40
C VAL A 402 -23.52 33.17 -4.31
N PHE A 403 -24.37 32.17 -4.31
CA PHE A 403 -24.30 31.00 -5.19
C PHE A 403 -25.37 31.11 -6.26
N LYS A 404 -24.96 31.04 -7.52
CA LYS A 404 -25.84 31.08 -8.68
C LYS A 404 -25.87 29.72 -9.34
N PHE A 405 -27.05 29.12 -9.37
CA PHE A 405 -27.34 27.83 -9.96
C PHE A 405 -28.30 27.93 -11.14
N ASP A 406 -28.54 26.80 -11.81
CA ASP A 406 -29.50 26.76 -12.93
C ASP A 406 -30.96 26.95 -12.46
N THR A 407 -31.27 26.41 -11.26
CA THR A 407 -32.66 26.39 -10.76
C THR A 407 -32.99 27.48 -9.73
N SER A 408 -31.99 27.92 -8.96
CA SER A 408 -32.21 28.87 -7.85
C SER A 408 -30.90 29.51 -7.40
N ASN A 409 -30.95 30.71 -6.83
CA ASN A 409 -29.80 31.39 -6.27
C ASN A 409 -29.89 31.42 -4.75
N TYR A 410 -28.76 31.27 -4.05
CA TYR A 410 -28.71 31.36 -2.60
C TYR A 410 -27.72 32.43 -2.15
N ARG A 411 -28.16 33.22 -1.16
CA ARG A 411 -27.34 34.16 -0.42
C ARG A 411 -26.96 33.54 0.93
N VAL A 412 -25.69 33.57 1.27
CA VAL A 412 -25.18 33.21 2.58
C VAL A 412 -24.45 34.39 3.18
N MET A 413 -24.98 34.91 4.28
CA MET A 413 -24.34 35.97 5.05
C MET A 413 -23.80 35.42 6.36
N ILE A 414 -22.55 35.75 6.65
CA ILE A 414 -21.89 35.42 7.91
C ILE A 414 -21.46 36.75 8.53
N GLN A 415 -21.94 37.01 9.72
CA GLN A 415 -21.57 38.22 10.44
C GLN A 415 -21.48 37.95 11.94
N ASP A 416 -20.31 38.20 12.52
CA ASP A 416 -20.05 38.15 13.96
C ASP A 416 -20.54 36.84 14.60
N GLY A 417 -20.23 35.69 13.94
CA GLY A 417 -20.64 34.35 14.38
C GLY A 417 -22.07 33.94 14.04
N ASN A 418 -22.84 34.77 13.37
CA ASN A 418 -24.20 34.46 12.91
C ASN A 418 -24.18 34.03 11.45
N LEU A 419 -25.02 33.06 11.09
CA LEU A 419 -25.20 32.54 9.75
C LEU A 419 -26.63 32.78 9.30
N GLU A 420 -26.78 33.45 8.17
CA GLU A 420 -28.10 33.70 7.53
C GLU A 420 -28.04 33.12 6.10
N ILE A 421 -29.07 32.36 5.73
CA ILE A 421 -29.18 31.74 4.39
C ILE A 421 -30.57 32.11 3.85
N GLN A 422 -30.59 32.72 2.66
CA GLN A 422 -31.81 33.10 1.98
C GLN A 422 -31.71 32.87 0.48
N THR A 423 -32.84 32.84 -0.22
CA THR A 423 -32.85 32.88 -1.69
C THR A 423 -32.37 34.24 -2.15
N ALA A 424 -31.41 34.29 -3.07
CA ALA A 424 -30.84 35.53 -3.58
C ALA A 424 -31.65 36.09 -4.75
N VAL A 425 -31.80 37.42 -4.79
CA VAL A 425 -32.37 38.14 -5.94
C VAL A 425 -31.29 38.72 -6.84
N GLU A 426 -31.62 39.01 -8.08
CA GLU A 426 -30.67 39.38 -9.13
C GLU A 426 -29.72 40.55 -8.80
N ASN A 427 -30.24 41.52 -8.00
CA ASN A 427 -29.43 42.67 -7.55
C ASN A 427 -28.35 42.31 -6.53
N GLU A 428 -28.48 41.22 -5.79
CA GLU A 428 -27.51 40.75 -4.78
C GLU A 428 -26.29 40.08 -5.42
N LEU A 429 -26.39 39.57 -6.64
CA LEU A 429 -25.28 39.03 -7.42
C LEU A 429 -24.16 40.07 -7.65
N LYS A 430 -24.50 41.38 -7.66
CA LYS A 430 -23.56 42.48 -7.93
C LYS A 430 -22.86 43.04 -6.69
N ILE A 431 -23.36 42.71 -5.49
CA ILE A 431 -22.86 43.29 -4.22
C ILE A 431 -22.23 42.21 -3.31
N ALA A 432 -22.14 40.98 -3.75
CA ALA A 432 -21.53 39.88 -3.00
C ALA A 432 -20.02 40.05 -2.88
N ASP A 433 -19.43 39.71 -1.72
CA ASP A 433 -17.98 39.58 -1.55
C ASP A 433 -17.38 38.45 -2.41
N CYS A 434 -18.17 37.41 -2.66
CA CYS A 434 -17.85 36.30 -3.53
C CYS A 434 -19.09 35.78 -4.25
N LEU A 435 -19.01 35.67 -5.57
CA LEU A 435 -20.03 35.04 -6.42
C LEU A 435 -19.48 33.68 -6.87
N VAL A 436 -20.27 32.62 -6.68
CA VAL A 436 -20.00 31.27 -7.15
C VAL A 436 -21.06 30.89 -8.18
N GLU A 437 -20.63 30.62 -9.42
CA GLU A 437 -21.53 30.18 -10.50
C GLU A 437 -21.21 28.72 -10.87
N THR A 438 -22.23 27.87 -10.82
CA THR A 438 -22.10 26.43 -11.18
C THR A 438 -23.50 25.87 -11.44
N ASP A 439 -23.57 24.73 -12.16
CA ASP A 439 -24.82 23.98 -12.28
C ASP A 439 -25.13 23.16 -11.02
N ASP A 440 -26.41 22.82 -10.84
CA ASP A 440 -26.90 22.04 -9.68
C ASP A 440 -26.17 20.71 -9.53
N ALA A 441 -25.96 19.96 -10.63
CA ALA A 441 -25.36 18.64 -10.62
C ALA A 441 -23.88 18.69 -10.22
N THR A 442 -23.12 19.66 -10.73
CA THR A 442 -21.72 19.89 -10.37
C THR A 442 -21.58 20.23 -8.88
N TYR A 443 -22.42 21.12 -8.36
CA TYR A 443 -22.36 21.49 -6.94
C TYR A 443 -22.69 20.30 -6.02
N ILE A 444 -23.75 19.55 -6.34
CA ILE A 444 -24.10 18.33 -5.60
C ILE A 444 -22.94 17.32 -5.65
N ALA A 445 -22.33 17.11 -6.80
CA ALA A 445 -21.21 16.20 -6.96
C ALA A 445 -19.98 16.61 -6.12
N VAL A 446 -19.69 17.90 -6.02
CA VAL A 446 -18.59 18.45 -5.20
C VAL A 446 -18.89 18.31 -3.71
N GLU A 447 -20.08 18.73 -3.26
CA GLU A 447 -20.45 18.67 -1.84
C GLU A 447 -20.59 17.24 -1.32
N THR A 448 -21.08 16.31 -2.15
CA THR A 448 -21.18 14.87 -1.82
C THR A 448 -19.86 14.11 -2.00
N GLY A 449 -18.80 14.78 -2.52
CA GLY A 449 -17.47 14.21 -2.70
C GLY A 449 -17.32 13.27 -3.91
N SER A 450 -18.28 13.26 -4.84
CA SER A 450 -18.20 12.51 -6.10
C SER A 450 -17.39 13.24 -7.19
N MET A 451 -17.10 14.54 -6.99
CA MET A 451 -16.23 15.35 -7.84
C MET A 451 -15.24 16.14 -6.99
N ASN A 452 -13.99 16.24 -7.45
CA ASN A 452 -12.98 17.04 -6.76
C ASN A 452 -13.25 18.55 -6.99
N PRO A 453 -13.32 19.40 -5.93
CA PRO A 453 -13.54 20.83 -6.06
C PRO A 453 -12.50 21.54 -6.94
N GLN A 454 -11.22 21.16 -6.84
CA GLN A 454 -10.14 21.76 -7.64
C GLN A 454 -10.27 21.41 -9.13
N GLU A 455 -10.64 20.16 -9.44
CA GLU A 455 -10.91 19.72 -10.80
C GLU A 455 -12.11 20.44 -11.40
N ALA A 456 -13.20 20.60 -10.64
CA ALA A 456 -14.38 21.35 -11.06
C ALA A 456 -14.07 22.83 -11.36
N PHE A 457 -13.22 23.45 -10.54
CA PHE A 457 -12.76 24.82 -10.75
C PHE A 457 -11.82 24.93 -11.98
N MET A 458 -10.81 24.06 -12.09
CA MET A 458 -9.86 24.07 -13.21
C MET A 458 -10.51 23.79 -14.57
N SER A 459 -11.56 22.95 -14.58
CA SER A 459 -12.34 22.66 -15.78
C SER A 459 -13.39 23.72 -16.12
N GLY A 460 -13.51 24.79 -15.33
CA GLY A 460 -14.47 25.88 -15.54
C GLY A 460 -15.93 25.54 -15.22
N LYS A 461 -16.20 24.35 -14.62
CA LYS A 461 -17.54 23.96 -14.16
C LYS A 461 -18.00 24.77 -12.95
N ILE A 462 -17.07 25.22 -12.13
CA ILE A 462 -17.32 26.17 -11.05
C ILE A 462 -16.52 27.43 -11.33
N LYS A 463 -17.17 28.56 -11.35
CA LYS A 463 -16.55 29.88 -11.45
C LYS A 463 -16.70 30.60 -10.12
N VAL A 464 -15.63 31.21 -9.64
CA VAL A 464 -15.56 31.89 -8.36
C VAL A 464 -14.97 33.28 -8.60
N SER A 465 -15.67 34.34 -8.20
CA SER A 465 -15.22 35.73 -8.39
C SER A 465 -14.05 36.11 -7.47
N ASP A 466 -13.97 35.52 -6.27
CA ASP A 466 -12.87 35.69 -5.31
C ASP A 466 -12.55 34.37 -4.62
N LEU A 467 -11.43 33.74 -5.02
CA LEU A 467 -11.00 32.46 -4.51
C LEU A 467 -10.61 32.51 -3.01
N SER A 468 -10.04 33.62 -2.56
CA SER A 468 -9.64 33.80 -1.15
C SER A 468 -10.88 33.83 -0.23
N LYS A 469 -11.92 34.55 -0.63
CA LYS A 469 -13.21 34.60 0.08
C LYS A 469 -13.89 33.23 0.07
N MET A 470 -13.84 32.51 -1.05
CA MET A 470 -14.42 31.18 -1.13
C MET A 470 -13.65 30.16 -0.24
N MET A 471 -12.34 30.23 -0.16
CA MET A 471 -11.56 29.41 0.76
C MET A 471 -11.88 29.75 2.22
N GLN A 472 -12.00 31.03 2.55
CA GLN A 472 -12.43 31.49 3.85
C GLN A 472 -13.83 30.92 4.20
N PHE A 473 -14.80 31.02 3.28
CA PHE A 473 -16.14 30.44 3.42
C PHE A 473 -16.07 28.94 3.71
N GLY A 474 -15.34 28.15 2.88
CA GLY A 474 -15.21 26.70 3.05
C GLY A 474 -14.63 26.29 4.40
N SER A 475 -13.70 27.10 4.96
CA SER A 475 -13.08 26.83 6.27
C SER A 475 -14.06 26.92 7.45
N LEU A 476 -15.18 27.64 7.28
CA LEU A 476 -16.19 27.89 8.29
C LEU A 476 -17.25 26.79 8.42
N PHE A 477 -17.20 25.78 7.56
CA PHE A 477 -18.14 24.67 7.59
C PHE A 477 -17.43 23.33 7.79
N ARG A 478 -18.13 22.36 8.40
CA ARG A 478 -17.74 20.96 8.38
C ARG A 478 -18.14 20.37 7.03
N LYS A 479 -17.39 19.36 6.55
CA LYS A 479 -17.78 18.64 5.33
C LYS A 479 -19.15 17.98 5.50
N LEU A 480 -19.88 17.85 4.43
CA LEU A 480 -21.13 17.09 4.38
C LEU A 480 -20.80 15.62 4.72
N LYS A 481 -21.56 15.04 5.64
CA LYS A 481 -21.39 13.63 6.06
C LYS A 481 -22.53 12.80 5.52
#